data_90bffc93394f85b36362444f21015bc1
#
_entry.id   90bffc93394f85b36362444f21015bc1
#
_cell.length_a   1.000
_cell.length_b   1.000
_cell.length_c   1.000
_cell.angle_alpha   90.00
_cell.angle_beta   90.00
_cell.angle_gamma   90.00
#
_symmetry.space_group_name_H-M   'P 1'
#
loop_
_entity.id
_entity.type
_entity.pdbx_description
1 polymer ?
#
loop_
_entity_poly.entity_id
_entity_poly.type
_entity_poly.pdbx_seq_one_letter_code
_entity_poly.pdbx_strand_id
1 'polypeptide(L)'
;MRTSDEYNTLYTTESLVLHGTTAVPQAVALHNFYGRPDVHGQPRAAYPPGQALLCMPWYALGQYVLARMPGVPPEDTDLVVAFTSCLSSATFSSLAVTFFFLLLVGIGSPLRAALMATAMLGLATPIFAYSAWLFSEPLSAAMFTGVAWLLFARNNDPEDLQNGKPISLPTAAIAGLILGLATLVRPTNVIAVAVFAVAVMMKNGEARGRGAPAAFALCAASTVGVAILLEHNALLFGSPFAFGYPADAEGAKRLNRFETPILKGLYGFLFSPGKSAFLFAPPIILALIGLGALWRRDRGLATIAILLPLANLFFFAKYSQWEGGYCVGPRYVVPALVLLCLGLGPVLANAGARIKVLSVVLLVAGALVQGISLATSFMEDQAPRGHYYDANWTYRLGYSLAGQVHLFFKYLSSTEPARLGLGWDRWFVFLAKGGISRATLAVLVAAMAAGFGISVVGLAKSAAAENEKMSRKIECSQ
;
A
#
# COMPACT_ATOMS: atom_id res chain seq x y z
N MET A 1 14.21 2.23 -9.16
CA MET A 1 12.93 2.54 -9.82
C MET A 1 12.85 1.80 -11.14
N ARG A 2 11.65 1.41 -11.55
CA ARG A 2 11.45 0.52 -12.71
C ARG A 2 10.35 0.98 -13.65
N THR A 3 9.45 1.84 -13.18
CA THR A 3 8.27 2.26 -13.94
C THR A 3 8.22 3.76 -14.12
N SER A 4 7.54 4.20 -15.18
CA SER A 4 7.27 5.63 -15.40
C SER A 4 6.52 6.27 -14.23
N ASP A 5 5.69 5.50 -13.51
CA ASP A 5 4.95 5.97 -12.34
C ASP A 5 5.91 6.42 -11.21
N GLU A 6 6.92 5.58 -10.93
CA GLU A 6 7.92 5.88 -9.90
C GLU A 6 8.79 7.07 -10.28
N TYR A 7 9.26 7.10 -11.56
CA TYR A 7 10.07 8.21 -12.07
C TYR A 7 9.29 9.53 -12.05
N ASN A 8 8.03 9.54 -12.47
CA ASN A 8 7.24 10.76 -12.45
C ASN A 8 6.97 11.26 -11.02
N THR A 9 6.79 10.37 -10.05
CA THR A 9 6.70 10.74 -8.62
C THR A 9 8.02 11.34 -8.14
N LEU A 10 9.17 10.72 -8.47
CA LEU A 10 10.49 11.22 -8.09
C LEU A 10 10.75 12.60 -8.69
N TYR A 11 10.56 12.77 -10.01
CA TYR A 11 10.81 14.04 -10.69
C TYR A 11 9.89 15.16 -10.23
N THR A 12 8.61 14.83 -9.90
CA THR A 12 7.73 15.81 -9.28
C THR A 12 8.24 16.21 -7.88
N THR A 13 8.75 15.26 -7.11
CA THR A 13 9.35 15.54 -5.79
C THR A 13 10.60 16.40 -5.93
N GLU A 14 11.48 16.07 -6.86
CA GLU A 14 12.68 16.83 -7.19
C GLU A 14 12.33 18.28 -7.53
N SER A 15 11.41 18.46 -8.49
CA SER A 15 10.97 19.78 -8.93
C SER A 15 10.36 20.61 -7.79
N LEU A 16 9.62 19.97 -6.88
CA LEU A 16 9.10 20.63 -5.68
C LEU A 16 10.21 21.08 -4.73
N VAL A 17 11.21 20.22 -4.48
CA VAL A 17 12.30 20.53 -3.54
C VAL A 17 13.27 21.55 -4.12
N LEU A 18 13.64 21.43 -5.39
CA LEU A 18 14.68 22.26 -6.00
C LEU A 18 14.15 23.55 -6.64
N HIS A 19 12.92 23.53 -7.12
CA HIS A 19 12.37 24.62 -7.95
C HIS A 19 11.01 25.15 -7.48
N GLY A 20 10.38 24.56 -6.44
CA GLY A 20 9.07 24.97 -5.95
C GLY A 20 7.93 24.76 -6.96
N THR A 21 8.09 23.88 -7.94
CA THR A 21 7.11 23.60 -9.00
C THR A 21 6.81 22.12 -9.12
N THR A 22 5.70 21.78 -9.78
CA THR A 22 5.35 20.40 -10.13
C THR A 22 5.62 20.07 -11.62
N ALA A 23 6.29 20.98 -12.37
CA ALA A 23 6.72 20.68 -13.74
C ALA A 23 7.86 19.66 -13.75
N VAL A 24 7.87 18.79 -14.76
CA VAL A 24 8.82 17.67 -14.84
C VAL A 24 9.56 17.64 -16.20
N PRO A 25 10.29 18.72 -16.57
CA PRO A 25 11.01 18.79 -17.86
C PRO A 25 12.08 17.70 -17.98
N GLN A 26 12.71 17.29 -16.88
CA GLN A 26 13.67 16.19 -16.82
C GLN A 26 13.06 14.84 -17.22
N ALA A 27 11.79 14.59 -16.95
CA ALA A 27 11.12 13.37 -17.38
C ALA A 27 11.01 13.27 -18.90
N VAL A 28 10.82 14.41 -19.58
CA VAL A 28 10.81 14.49 -21.04
C VAL A 28 12.21 14.26 -21.60
N ALA A 29 13.22 14.94 -21.05
CA ALA A 29 14.62 14.82 -21.48
C ALA A 29 15.17 13.39 -21.36
N LEU A 30 14.71 12.63 -20.32
CA LEU A 30 15.13 11.27 -20.06
C LEU A 30 14.20 10.19 -20.66
N HIS A 31 13.25 10.59 -21.52
CA HIS A 31 12.28 9.70 -22.17
C HIS A 31 11.45 8.83 -21.20
N ASN A 32 11.23 9.32 -19.97
CA ASN A 32 10.44 8.66 -18.91
C ASN A 32 9.13 9.42 -18.60
N PHE A 33 8.73 10.33 -19.48
CA PHE A 33 7.57 11.16 -19.27
C PHE A 33 6.27 10.37 -19.45
N TYR A 34 5.44 10.41 -18.40
CA TYR A 34 4.05 9.96 -18.45
C TYR A 34 3.16 11.03 -17.85
N GLY A 35 2.49 11.78 -18.72
CA GLY A 35 1.70 12.94 -18.35
C GLY A 35 1.28 13.75 -19.57
N ARG A 36 0.95 15.01 -19.36
CA ARG A 36 0.61 15.94 -20.43
C ARG A 36 1.12 17.36 -20.10
N PRO A 37 1.27 18.23 -21.10
CA PRO A 37 1.56 19.64 -20.85
C PRO A 37 0.38 20.32 -20.14
N ASP A 38 0.70 21.30 -19.28
CA ASP A 38 -0.27 22.20 -18.68
C ASP A 38 -0.72 23.29 -19.68
N VAL A 39 -1.59 24.21 -19.22
CA VAL A 39 -2.08 25.33 -20.05
C VAL A 39 -0.99 26.30 -20.48
N HIS A 40 0.20 26.24 -19.88
CA HIS A 40 1.39 27.03 -20.21
C HIS A 40 2.43 26.23 -21.01
N GLY A 41 2.11 24.99 -21.42
CA GLY A 41 3.02 24.12 -22.16
C GLY A 41 4.06 23.40 -21.30
N GLN A 42 4.03 23.53 -19.95
CA GLN A 42 4.98 22.85 -19.08
C GLN A 42 4.57 21.37 -18.88
N PRO A 43 5.52 20.43 -19.00
CA PRO A 43 5.20 19.01 -18.79
C PRO A 43 4.85 18.73 -17.32
N ARG A 44 3.68 18.10 -17.11
CA ARG A 44 3.18 17.70 -15.79
C ARG A 44 2.98 16.19 -15.74
N ALA A 45 3.36 15.59 -14.61
CA ALA A 45 3.12 14.18 -14.38
C ALA A 45 1.62 13.85 -14.38
N ALA A 46 1.27 12.60 -14.74
CA ALA A 46 -0.12 12.13 -14.77
C ALA A 46 -0.80 12.14 -13.39
N TYR A 47 -0.01 12.04 -12.33
CA TYR A 47 -0.52 11.87 -10.97
C TYR A 47 -0.59 13.21 -10.23
N PRO A 48 -1.60 13.36 -9.33
CA PRO A 48 -1.64 14.51 -8.42
C PRO A 48 -0.43 14.54 -7.47
N PRO A 49 -0.04 15.72 -6.94
CA PRO A 49 1.22 15.91 -6.24
C PRO A 49 1.28 15.37 -4.80
N GLY A 50 0.19 14.80 -4.26
CA GLY A 50 0.11 14.43 -2.85
C GLY A 50 1.17 13.45 -2.38
N GLN A 51 1.49 12.43 -3.19
CA GLN A 51 2.59 11.51 -2.87
C GLN A 51 3.95 12.21 -2.95
N ALA A 52 4.18 13.00 -4.01
CA ALA A 52 5.43 13.73 -4.20
C ALA A 52 5.70 14.72 -3.06
N LEU A 53 4.68 15.45 -2.60
CA LEU A 53 4.76 16.34 -1.43
C LEU A 53 5.20 15.60 -0.17
N LEU A 54 4.60 14.44 0.10
CA LEU A 54 4.96 13.63 1.27
C LEU A 54 6.28 12.88 1.11
N CYS A 55 6.83 12.79 -0.10
CA CYS A 55 8.15 12.22 -0.37
C CYS A 55 9.31 13.22 -0.18
N MET A 56 9.04 14.53 -0.15
CA MET A 56 10.06 15.58 -0.07
C MET A 56 11.10 15.38 1.05
N PRO A 57 10.75 14.98 2.29
CA PRO A 57 11.75 14.79 3.35
C PRO A 57 12.80 13.72 3.01
N TRP A 58 12.38 12.63 2.35
CA TRP A 58 13.29 11.56 1.95
C TRP A 58 14.15 11.92 0.75
N TYR A 59 13.60 12.71 -0.18
CA TYR A 59 14.37 13.30 -1.27
C TYR A 59 15.45 14.25 -0.72
N ALA A 60 15.08 15.16 0.19
CA ALA A 60 16.00 16.07 0.86
C ALA A 60 17.09 15.32 1.66
N LEU A 61 16.73 14.20 2.31
CA LEU A 61 17.68 13.31 2.96
C LEU A 61 18.70 12.75 1.94
N GLY A 62 18.26 12.35 0.75
CA GLY A 62 19.14 11.89 -0.32
C GLY A 62 20.14 12.96 -0.75
N GLN A 63 19.68 14.19 -0.95
CA GLN A 63 20.55 15.32 -1.26
C GLN A 63 21.55 15.62 -0.12
N TYR A 64 21.09 15.55 1.13
CA TYR A 64 21.94 15.72 2.29
C TYR A 64 23.05 14.64 2.39
N VAL A 65 22.70 13.38 2.09
CA VAL A 65 23.66 12.25 2.06
C VAL A 65 24.68 12.47 0.96
N LEU A 66 24.24 12.81 -0.25
CA LEU A 66 25.14 13.10 -1.40
C LEU A 66 26.15 14.21 -1.10
N ALA A 67 25.71 15.29 -0.47
CA ALA A 67 26.58 16.39 -0.09
C ALA A 67 27.73 15.99 0.86
N ARG A 68 27.60 14.81 1.52
CA ARG A 68 28.58 14.24 2.45
C ARG A 68 29.35 13.04 1.90
N MET A 69 29.03 12.62 0.69
CA MET A 69 29.68 11.48 0.00
C MET A 69 30.38 11.96 -1.28
N PRO A 70 31.50 12.73 -1.17
CA PRO A 70 32.15 13.34 -2.34
C PRO A 70 32.75 12.34 -3.34
N GLY A 71 32.78 11.05 -2.99
CA GLY A 71 33.29 9.98 -3.86
C GLY A 71 32.20 9.25 -4.66
N VAL A 72 30.93 9.68 -4.59
CA VAL A 72 29.88 9.08 -5.43
C VAL A 72 30.05 9.54 -6.86
N PRO A 73 30.21 8.63 -7.85
CA PRO A 73 30.28 8.99 -9.25
C PRO A 73 29.01 9.74 -9.70
N PRO A 74 29.12 10.72 -10.63
CA PRO A 74 27.96 11.48 -11.11
C PRO A 74 26.83 10.60 -11.61
N GLU A 75 27.13 9.48 -12.27
CA GLU A 75 26.16 8.50 -12.77
C GLU A 75 25.40 7.74 -11.69
N ASP A 76 25.91 7.71 -10.45
CA ASP A 76 25.31 7.00 -9.31
C ASP A 76 24.55 7.96 -8.36
N THR A 77 24.61 9.28 -8.56
CA THR A 77 23.93 10.27 -7.70
C THR A 77 22.43 10.07 -7.67
N ASP A 78 21.82 9.79 -8.83
CA ASP A 78 20.38 9.53 -8.96
C ASP A 78 19.97 8.27 -8.19
N LEU A 79 20.86 7.27 -8.06
CA LEU A 79 20.57 6.05 -7.30
C LEU A 79 20.45 6.31 -5.81
N VAL A 80 21.27 7.21 -5.24
CA VAL A 80 21.19 7.58 -3.81
C VAL A 80 19.88 8.26 -3.52
N VAL A 81 19.50 9.25 -4.35
CA VAL A 81 18.25 10.00 -4.18
C VAL A 81 17.04 9.10 -4.41
N ALA A 82 17.08 8.24 -5.42
CA ALA A 82 16.03 7.27 -5.68
C ALA A 82 15.86 6.28 -4.52
N PHE A 83 16.97 5.78 -3.96
CA PHE A 83 16.94 4.87 -2.80
C PHE A 83 16.32 5.55 -1.58
N THR A 84 16.79 6.74 -1.21
CA THR A 84 16.23 7.46 -0.06
C THR A 84 14.76 7.80 -0.27
N SER A 85 14.35 8.21 -1.47
CA SER A 85 12.96 8.47 -1.81
C SER A 85 12.07 7.22 -1.64
N CYS A 86 12.56 6.03 -2.02
CA CYS A 86 11.84 4.77 -1.79
C CYS A 86 11.64 4.43 -0.31
N LEU A 87 12.47 4.97 0.62
CA LEU A 87 12.24 4.81 2.07
C LEU A 87 10.91 5.44 2.52
N SER A 88 10.35 6.39 1.77
CA SER A 88 9.01 6.91 2.02
C SER A 88 7.96 5.79 1.96
N SER A 89 8.02 4.92 0.94
CA SER A 89 7.11 3.80 0.79
C SER A 89 7.28 2.76 1.90
N ALA A 90 8.52 2.51 2.34
CA ALA A 90 8.79 1.65 3.50
C ALA A 90 8.17 2.24 4.78
N THR A 91 8.29 3.55 4.98
CA THR A 91 7.69 4.27 6.11
C THR A 91 6.16 4.17 6.07
N PHE A 92 5.53 4.45 4.92
CA PHE A 92 4.08 4.38 4.79
C PHE A 92 3.55 2.95 4.94
N SER A 93 4.25 1.94 4.41
CA SER A 93 3.90 0.53 4.63
C SER A 93 3.98 0.17 6.12
N SER A 94 5.02 0.61 6.80
CA SER A 94 5.19 0.38 8.25
C SER A 94 4.10 1.08 9.05
N LEU A 95 3.71 2.31 8.69
CA LEU A 95 2.59 3.02 9.31
C LEU A 95 1.26 2.28 9.08
N ALA A 96 1.00 1.79 7.86
CA ALA A 96 -0.21 1.02 7.57
C ALA A 96 -0.31 -0.24 8.45
N VAL A 97 0.79 -0.98 8.58
CA VAL A 97 0.90 -2.18 9.41
C VAL A 97 0.77 -1.85 10.90
N THR A 98 1.37 -0.75 11.35
CA THR A 98 1.29 -0.27 12.74
C THR A 98 -0.14 0.13 13.10
N PHE A 99 -0.81 0.94 12.26
CA PHE A 99 -2.20 1.32 12.50
C PHE A 99 -3.14 0.11 12.46
N PHE A 100 -2.88 -0.86 11.59
CA PHE A 100 -3.61 -2.12 11.57
C PHE A 100 -3.45 -2.90 12.89
N PHE A 101 -2.22 -3.01 13.41
CA PHE A 101 -1.97 -3.62 14.72
C PHE A 101 -2.71 -2.89 15.85
N LEU A 102 -2.54 -1.57 15.92
CA LEU A 102 -3.19 -0.73 16.91
C LEU A 102 -4.72 -0.82 16.82
N LEU A 103 -5.26 -0.93 15.62
CA LEU A 103 -6.68 -1.12 15.40
C LEU A 103 -7.16 -2.46 15.95
N LEU A 104 -6.45 -3.57 15.68
CA LEU A 104 -6.79 -4.89 16.20
C LEU A 104 -6.73 -4.94 17.73
N VAL A 105 -5.68 -4.37 18.34
CA VAL A 105 -5.57 -4.29 19.80
C VAL A 105 -6.67 -3.41 20.38
N GLY A 106 -6.89 -2.23 19.78
CA GLY A 106 -7.90 -1.27 20.24
C GLY A 106 -9.34 -1.79 20.17
N ILE A 107 -9.65 -2.72 19.26
CA ILE A 107 -10.93 -3.43 19.24
C ILE A 107 -10.94 -4.67 20.14
N GLY A 108 -9.92 -4.86 20.99
CA GLY A 108 -9.83 -5.94 21.98
C GLY A 108 -9.51 -7.31 21.38
N SER A 109 -8.75 -7.39 20.26
CA SER A 109 -8.21 -8.67 19.82
C SER A 109 -7.07 -9.11 20.76
N PRO A 110 -6.98 -10.40 21.14
CA PRO A 110 -5.85 -10.90 21.92
C PRO A 110 -4.52 -10.57 21.25
N LEU A 111 -3.52 -10.16 22.03
CA LEU A 111 -2.23 -9.69 21.51
C LEU A 111 -1.58 -10.69 20.54
N ARG A 112 -1.64 -12.00 20.85
CA ARG A 112 -1.11 -13.06 19.96
C ARG A 112 -1.82 -13.10 18.61
N ALA A 113 -3.14 -12.91 18.59
CA ALA A 113 -3.93 -12.87 17.37
C ALA A 113 -3.61 -11.60 16.56
N ALA A 114 -3.51 -10.45 17.23
CA ALA A 114 -3.14 -9.18 16.61
C ALA A 114 -1.73 -9.25 15.99
N LEU A 115 -0.73 -9.80 16.70
CA LEU A 115 0.63 -9.98 16.20
C LEU A 115 0.68 -10.91 14.98
N MET A 116 -0.02 -12.06 15.03
CA MET A 116 -0.06 -12.99 13.90
C MET A 116 -0.75 -12.36 12.67
N ALA A 117 -1.90 -11.69 12.88
CA ALA A 117 -2.60 -10.99 11.81
C ALA A 117 -1.72 -9.89 11.18
N THR A 118 -0.99 -9.16 12.01
CA THR A 118 -0.06 -8.11 11.59
C THR A 118 1.12 -8.67 10.79
N ALA A 119 1.70 -9.79 11.24
CA ALA A 119 2.74 -10.50 10.50
C ALA A 119 2.23 -11.01 9.14
N MET A 120 1.01 -11.57 9.11
CA MET A 120 0.37 -12.02 7.87
C MET A 120 0.12 -10.84 6.91
N LEU A 121 -0.37 -9.71 7.40
CA LEU A 121 -0.53 -8.51 6.60
C LEU A 121 0.82 -7.98 6.08
N GLY A 122 1.77 -7.76 6.98
CA GLY A 122 3.03 -7.06 6.69
C GLY A 122 4.01 -7.87 5.85
N LEU A 123 4.00 -9.21 5.96
CA LEU A 123 4.99 -10.07 5.29
C LEU A 123 4.38 -10.90 4.14
N ALA A 124 3.09 -11.22 4.22
CA ALA A 124 2.45 -12.17 3.32
C ALA A 124 1.43 -11.52 2.36
N THR A 125 1.45 -10.19 2.24
CA THR A 125 0.61 -9.45 1.28
C THR A 125 1.46 -8.48 0.45
N PRO A 126 0.93 -7.95 -0.66
CA PRO A 126 1.67 -7.02 -1.51
C PRO A 126 2.17 -5.76 -0.81
N ILE A 127 1.64 -5.39 0.38
CA ILE A 127 2.15 -4.24 1.14
C ILE A 127 3.65 -4.36 1.43
N PHE A 128 4.16 -5.61 1.57
CA PHE A 128 5.59 -5.87 1.73
C PHE A 128 6.38 -5.54 0.47
N ALA A 129 5.96 -6.04 -0.69
CA ALA A 129 6.65 -5.77 -1.95
C ALA A 129 6.59 -4.27 -2.30
N TYR A 130 5.45 -3.63 -2.10
CA TYR A 130 5.27 -2.19 -2.36
C TYR A 130 6.05 -1.28 -1.41
N SER A 131 6.54 -1.78 -0.28
CA SER A 131 7.43 -1.02 0.61
C SER A 131 8.77 -0.64 -0.02
N ALA A 132 9.19 -1.35 -1.07
CA ALA A 132 10.45 -1.12 -1.75
C ALA A 132 10.35 -0.20 -2.98
N TRP A 133 9.15 0.18 -3.41
CA TRP A 133 8.91 0.91 -4.64
C TRP A 133 8.14 2.21 -4.39
N LEU A 134 8.42 3.24 -5.18
CA LEU A 134 7.81 4.56 -5.01
C LEU A 134 6.40 4.63 -5.63
N PHE A 135 5.52 3.72 -5.20
CA PHE A 135 4.11 3.70 -5.56
C PHE A 135 3.23 4.33 -4.49
N SER A 136 2.02 4.76 -4.87
CA SER A 136 1.06 5.46 -3.99
C SER A 136 0.24 4.53 -3.09
N GLU A 137 0.29 3.24 -3.32
CA GLU A 137 -0.48 2.23 -2.59
C GLU A 137 -0.14 2.17 -1.09
N PRO A 138 1.15 2.20 -0.67
CA PRO A 138 1.52 2.25 0.74
C PRO A 138 0.96 3.46 1.46
N LEU A 139 1.04 4.63 0.85
CA LEU A 139 0.53 5.87 1.45
C LEU A 139 -1.00 5.83 1.59
N SER A 140 -1.72 5.40 0.55
CA SER A 140 -3.18 5.21 0.62
C SER A 140 -3.57 4.21 1.71
N ALA A 141 -2.84 3.09 1.83
CA ALA A 141 -3.06 2.09 2.88
C ALA A 141 -2.83 2.66 4.28
N ALA A 142 -1.76 3.45 4.48
CA ALA A 142 -1.49 4.12 5.76
C ALA A 142 -2.58 5.11 6.14
N MET A 143 -3.06 5.91 5.19
CA MET A 143 -4.15 6.85 5.42
C MET A 143 -5.45 6.12 5.79
N PHE A 144 -5.81 5.06 5.08
CA PHE A 144 -7.02 4.29 5.34
C PHE A 144 -6.98 3.56 6.69
N THR A 145 -5.88 2.90 7.02
CA THR A 145 -5.73 2.21 8.31
C THR A 145 -5.62 3.19 9.47
N GLY A 146 -4.95 4.33 9.27
CA GLY A 146 -4.87 5.40 10.26
C GLY A 146 -6.24 6.02 10.56
N VAL A 147 -7.05 6.29 9.52
CA VAL A 147 -8.44 6.75 9.68
C VAL A 147 -9.31 5.69 10.36
N ALA A 148 -9.18 4.43 9.99
CA ALA A 148 -9.90 3.34 10.66
C ALA A 148 -9.52 3.26 12.16
N TRP A 149 -8.25 3.35 12.50
CA TRP A 149 -7.79 3.39 13.89
C TRP A 149 -8.34 4.61 14.64
N LEU A 150 -8.27 5.79 14.04
CA LEU A 150 -8.78 7.04 14.62
C LEU A 150 -10.27 6.95 14.95
N LEU A 151 -11.07 6.38 14.06
CA LEU A 151 -12.52 6.31 14.19
C LEU A 151 -12.99 5.18 15.13
N PHE A 152 -12.29 4.05 15.16
CA PHE A 152 -12.82 2.82 15.75
C PHE A 152 -12.03 2.27 16.95
N ALA A 153 -10.77 2.74 17.18
CA ALA A 153 -9.90 2.16 18.20
C ALA A 153 -9.21 3.14 19.14
N ARG A 154 -9.05 4.43 18.75
CA ARG A 154 -8.21 5.38 19.50
C ARG A 154 -8.66 5.66 20.93
N ASN A 155 -9.95 5.71 21.19
CA ASN A 155 -10.52 6.14 22.48
C ASN A 155 -11.32 5.02 23.16
N ASN A 156 -11.00 3.75 22.91
CA ASN A 156 -11.74 2.66 23.47
C ASN A 156 -11.16 2.29 24.85
N ASP A 157 -11.66 2.94 25.90
CA ASP A 157 -11.61 2.32 27.23
C ASP A 157 -12.42 1.01 27.21
N PRO A 158 -12.03 -0.01 28.01
CA PRO A 158 -12.75 -1.28 28.06
C PRO A 158 -14.26 -1.14 28.33
N GLU A 159 -14.67 -0.12 29.07
CA GLU A 159 -16.06 0.23 29.32
C GLU A 159 -16.77 0.84 28.08
N ASP A 160 -16.04 1.64 27.26
CA ASP A 160 -16.55 2.25 26.04
C ASP A 160 -16.78 1.21 24.93
N LEU A 161 -15.99 0.12 24.92
CA LEU A 161 -16.17 -1.02 23.99
C LEU A 161 -17.51 -1.75 24.23
N GLN A 162 -17.95 -1.85 25.49
CA GLN A 162 -19.24 -2.47 25.85
C GLN A 162 -20.43 -1.54 25.60
N ASN A 163 -20.22 -0.22 25.76
CA ASN A 163 -21.29 0.78 25.70
C ASN A 163 -21.46 1.45 24.33
N GLY A 164 -20.67 1.06 23.31
CA GLY A 164 -20.84 1.53 21.94
C GLY A 164 -20.74 3.06 21.79
N LYS A 165 -19.71 3.71 22.39
CA LYS A 165 -19.55 5.15 22.33
C LYS A 165 -19.57 5.68 20.89
N PRO A 166 -20.42 6.66 20.58
CA PRO A 166 -20.51 7.20 19.22
C PRO A 166 -19.25 7.97 18.83
N ILE A 167 -18.92 7.92 17.55
CA ILE A 167 -17.83 8.73 16.96
C ILE A 167 -18.21 10.20 17.09
N SER A 168 -17.31 11.00 17.67
CA SER A 168 -17.52 12.43 17.85
C SER A 168 -17.41 13.20 16.52
N LEU A 169 -18.09 14.34 16.43
CA LEU A 169 -18.01 15.20 15.23
C LEU A 169 -16.59 15.66 14.90
N PRO A 170 -15.74 16.10 15.87
CA PRO A 170 -14.36 16.48 15.58
C PRO A 170 -13.54 15.29 15.04
N THR A 171 -13.70 14.10 15.62
CA THR A 171 -13.00 12.89 15.14
C THR A 171 -13.41 12.55 13.71
N ALA A 172 -14.71 12.62 13.42
CA ALA A 172 -15.23 12.38 12.07
C ALA A 172 -14.73 13.45 11.08
N ALA A 173 -14.65 14.71 11.46
CA ALA A 173 -14.11 15.76 10.62
C ALA A 173 -12.62 15.59 10.32
N ILE A 174 -11.80 15.23 11.33
CA ILE A 174 -10.37 14.93 11.13
C ILE A 174 -10.21 13.74 10.17
N ALA A 175 -10.99 12.69 10.36
CA ALA A 175 -11.01 11.53 9.46
C ALA A 175 -11.39 11.94 8.03
N GLY A 176 -12.40 12.77 7.86
CA GLY A 176 -12.81 13.33 6.58
C GLY A 176 -11.72 14.15 5.92
N LEU A 177 -11.04 15.02 6.65
CA LEU A 177 -9.92 15.82 6.14
C LEU A 177 -8.79 14.90 5.62
N ILE A 178 -8.41 13.88 6.38
CA ILE A 178 -7.37 12.91 5.95
C ILE A 178 -7.82 12.16 4.67
N LEU A 179 -9.07 11.70 4.60
CA LEU A 179 -9.60 11.01 3.42
C LEU A 179 -9.71 11.94 2.21
N GLY A 180 -10.09 13.21 2.43
CA GLY A 180 -10.09 14.23 1.39
C GLY A 180 -8.68 14.48 0.84
N LEU A 181 -7.68 14.63 1.71
CA LEU A 181 -6.27 14.77 1.31
C LEU A 181 -5.74 13.51 0.61
N ALA A 182 -6.27 12.33 0.91
CA ALA A 182 -5.91 11.10 0.20
C ALA A 182 -6.30 11.16 -1.29
N THR A 183 -7.23 12.01 -1.71
CA THR A 183 -7.56 12.21 -3.13
C THR A 183 -6.44 12.89 -3.91
N LEU A 184 -5.59 13.69 -3.22
CA LEU A 184 -4.36 14.26 -3.79
C LEU A 184 -3.26 13.21 -4.03
N VAL A 185 -3.36 12.05 -3.36
CA VAL A 185 -2.47 10.90 -3.61
C VAL A 185 -2.98 10.10 -4.80
N ARG A 186 -4.29 9.81 -4.79
CA ARG A 186 -5.01 9.14 -5.90
C ARG A 186 -6.45 9.64 -5.94
N PRO A 187 -6.91 10.16 -7.08
CA PRO A 187 -8.31 10.64 -7.19
C PRO A 187 -9.34 9.57 -6.83
N THR A 188 -9.06 8.30 -7.12
CA THR A 188 -9.93 7.17 -6.80
C THR A 188 -10.09 6.90 -5.29
N ASN A 189 -9.25 7.50 -4.44
CA ASN A 189 -9.41 7.43 -2.99
C ASN A 189 -10.69 8.12 -2.49
N VAL A 190 -11.39 8.90 -3.34
CA VAL A 190 -12.73 9.42 -3.04
C VAL A 190 -13.73 8.30 -2.72
N ILE A 191 -13.54 7.09 -3.25
CA ILE A 191 -14.36 5.90 -2.93
C ILE A 191 -14.31 5.61 -1.43
N ALA A 192 -13.14 5.80 -0.80
CA ALA A 192 -12.99 5.58 0.63
C ALA A 192 -13.83 6.57 1.46
N VAL A 193 -13.99 7.83 1.02
CA VAL A 193 -14.85 8.82 1.71
C VAL A 193 -16.26 8.27 1.87
N ALA A 194 -16.86 7.79 0.78
CA ALA A 194 -18.22 7.25 0.80
C ALA A 194 -18.33 6.00 1.71
N VAL A 195 -17.38 5.07 1.60
CA VAL A 195 -17.37 3.84 2.40
C VAL A 195 -17.22 4.13 3.89
N PHE A 196 -16.28 5.04 4.26
CA PHE A 196 -16.07 5.43 5.65
C PHE A 196 -17.28 6.21 6.22
N ALA A 197 -17.96 7.04 5.42
CA ALA A 197 -19.18 7.70 5.84
C ALA A 197 -20.29 6.68 6.19
N VAL A 198 -20.47 5.66 5.34
CA VAL A 198 -21.40 4.55 5.62
C VAL A 198 -20.99 3.80 6.88
N ALA A 199 -19.70 3.54 7.07
CA ALA A 199 -19.20 2.84 8.25
C ALA A 199 -19.45 3.63 9.56
N VAL A 200 -19.27 4.96 9.53
CA VAL A 200 -19.60 5.86 10.65
C VAL A 200 -21.10 5.82 10.95
N MET A 201 -21.95 5.78 9.93
CA MET A 201 -23.38 5.61 10.11
C MET A 201 -23.72 4.27 10.75
N MET A 202 -23.09 3.17 10.30
CA MET A 202 -23.30 1.83 10.86
C MET A 202 -22.88 1.73 12.32
N LYS A 203 -21.75 2.33 12.69
CA LYS A 203 -21.26 2.36 14.08
C LYS A 203 -22.16 3.17 14.99
N ASN A 204 -22.59 4.34 14.54
CA ASN A 204 -23.38 5.28 15.35
C ASN A 204 -24.90 5.03 15.27
N GLY A 205 -25.36 4.17 14.36
CA GLY A 205 -26.79 3.87 14.16
C GLY A 205 -27.43 3.23 15.40
N GLU A 206 -26.63 2.52 16.22
CA GLU A 206 -27.06 1.96 17.49
C GLU A 206 -27.29 3.04 18.56
N ALA A 207 -26.68 4.22 18.41
CA ALA A 207 -26.79 5.37 19.32
C ALA A 207 -27.79 6.43 18.81
N ARG A 208 -29.00 6.01 18.43
CA ARG A 208 -30.17 6.83 18.00
C ARG A 208 -29.83 8.22 17.44
N GLY A 209 -29.70 8.33 16.12
CA GLY A 209 -29.66 9.60 15.39
C GLY A 209 -28.30 10.30 15.29
N ARG A 210 -27.23 9.82 15.93
CA ARG A 210 -25.90 10.46 15.90
C ARG A 210 -25.03 10.04 14.70
N GLY A 211 -25.43 9.04 13.93
CA GLY A 211 -24.67 8.55 12.78
C GLY A 211 -24.62 9.56 11.62
N ALA A 212 -25.77 10.13 11.27
CA ALA A 212 -25.87 11.05 10.15
C ALA A 212 -25.06 12.35 10.33
N PRO A 213 -25.08 13.04 11.49
CA PRO A 213 -24.24 14.22 11.72
C PRO A 213 -22.74 13.93 11.64
N ALA A 214 -22.28 12.80 12.18
CA ALA A 214 -20.87 12.42 12.11
C ALA A 214 -20.44 12.05 10.67
N ALA A 215 -21.26 11.31 9.93
CA ALA A 215 -21.03 11.03 8.52
C ALA A 215 -21.03 12.32 7.67
N PHE A 216 -21.94 13.25 7.96
CA PHE A 216 -21.96 14.57 7.32
C PHE A 216 -20.68 15.36 7.62
N ALA A 217 -20.24 15.40 8.89
CA ALA A 217 -18.98 16.07 9.28
C ALA A 217 -17.76 15.48 8.55
N LEU A 218 -17.70 14.14 8.40
CA LEU A 218 -16.67 13.47 7.62
C LEU A 218 -16.72 13.88 6.14
N CYS A 219 -17.88 13.82 5.50
CA CYS A 219 -18.04 14.21 4.10
C CYS A 219 -17.73 15.70 3.89
N ALA A 220 -18.24 16.58 4.76
CA ALA A 220 -18.00 18.02 4.67
C ALA A 220 -16.51 18.35 4.80
N ALA A 221 -15.80 17.73 5.76
CA ALA A 221 -14.36 17.94 5.92
C ALA A 221 -13.55 17.37 4.75
N SER A 222 -14.00 16.28 4.12
CA SER A 222 -13.30 15.70 2.96
C SER A 222 -13.35 16.60 1.73
N THR A 223 -14.33 17.49 1.63
CA THR A 223 -14.45 18.44 0.50
C THR A 223 -13.23 19.37 0.40
N VAL A 224 -12.52 19.61 1.50
CA VAL A 224 -11.29 20.43 1.50
C VAL A 224 -10.23 19.82 0.58
N GLY A 225 -9.89 18.55 0.76
CA GLY A 225 -8.90 17.88 -0.07
C GLY A 225 -9.37 17.69 -1.52
N VAL A 226 -10.66 17.39 -1.70
CA VAL A 226 -11.25 17.29 -3.04
C VAL A 226 -11.22 18.65 -3.75
N ALA A 227 -11.57 19.75 -3.06
CA ALA A 227 -11.51 21.09 -3.63
C ALA A 227 -10.08 21.47 -4.06
N ILE A 228 -9.08 21.18 -3.21
CA ILE A 228 -7.65 21.40 -3.56
C ILE A 228 -7.28 20.62 -4.83
N LEU A 229 -7.73 19.36 -4.97
CA LEU A 229 -7.49 18.57 -6.17
C LEU A 229 -8.14 19.19 -7.41
N LEU A 230 -9.40 19.59 -7.30
CA LEU A 230 -10.14 20.18 -8.41
C LEU A 230 -9.57 21.53 -8.83
N GLU A 231 -9.17 22.36 -7.86
CA GLU A 231 -8.48 23.63 -8.11
C GLU A 231 -7.12 23.41 -8.79
N HIS A 232 -6.31 22.50 -8.26
CA HIS A 232 -5.04 22.12 -8.89
C HIS A 232 -5.22 21.71 -10.36
N ASN A 233 -6.23 20.89 -10.65
CA ASN A 233 -6.54 20.48 -12.01
C ASN A 233 -7.01 21.67 -12.87
N ALA A 234 -7.86 22.54 -12.36
CA ALA A 234 -8.35 23.72 -13.06
C ALA A 234 -7.21 24.67 -13.43
N LEU A 235 -6.30 24.93 -12.49
CA LEU A 235 -5.13 25.79 -12.69
C LEU A 235 -4.14 25.21 -13.71
N LEU A 236 -3.87 23.91 -13.66
CA LEU A 236 -2.89 23.30 -14.55
C LEU A 236 -3.48 22.90 -15.90
N PHE A 237 -4.69 22.39 -15.95
CA PHE A 237 -5.26 21.77 -17.14
C PHE A 237 -6.50 22.49 -17.70
N GLY A 238 -6.86 23.64 -17.11
CA GLY A 238 -7.97 24.48 -17.58
C GLY A 238 -9.36 23.96 -17.20
N SER A 239 -9.47 22.82 -16.49
CA SER A 239 -10.76 22.25 -16.05
C SER A 239 -10.56 21.47 -14.76
N PRO A 240 -11.50 21.58 -13.76
CA PRO A 240 -11.43 20.82 -12.50
C PRO A 240 -11.40 19.31 -12.71
N PHE A 241 -12.03 18.82 -13.78
CA PHE A 241 -12.16 17.39 -14.07
C PHE A 241 -11.11 16.90 -15.09
N ALA A 242 -10.19 17.74 -15.50
CA ALA A 242 -9.06 17.37 -16.35
C ALA A 242 -7.89 16.90 -15.49
N PHE A 243 -7.48 15.66 -15.69
CA PHE A 243 -6.34 15.07 -14.99
C PHE A 243 -5.10 15.07 -15.89
N GLY A 244 -3.92 14.89 -15.27
CA GLY A 244 -2.63 14.86 -15.96
C GLY A 244 -2.40 13.67 -16.90
N TYR A 245 -3.35 12.75 -17.03
CA TYR A 245 -3.22 11.58 -17.91
C TYR A 245 -3.15 12.00 -19.39
N PRO A 246 -2.29 11.33 -20.21
CA PRO A 246 -2.17 11.65 -21.62
C PRO A 246 -3.53 11.52 -22.33
N ALA A 247 -3.98 12.60 -23.00
CA ALA A 247 -5.29 12.65 -23.66
C ALA A 247 -5.23 12.33 -25.16
N ASP A 248 -4.09 12.61 -25.82
CA ASP A 248 -4.07 12.85 -27.27
C ASP A 248 -3.28 11.82 -28.10
N ALA A 249 -2.56 10.88 -27.49
CA ALA A 249 -1.95 9.78 -28.24
C ALA A 249 -3.01 8.73 -28.63
N GLU A 250 -2.98 8.22 -29.88
CA GLU A 250 -3.94 7.17 -30.30
C GLU A 250 -3.96 5.94 -29.37
N GLY A 251 -2.79 5.63 -28.75
CA GLY A 251 -2.69 4.64 -27.68
C GLY A 251 -3.34 5.09 -26.37
N ALA A 252 -3.29 6.38 -26.00
CA ALA A 252 -3.82 6.92 -24.76
C ALA A 252 -5.36 6.95 -24.74
N LYS A 253 -6.01 7.06 -25.89
CA LYS A 253 -7.50 6.97 -25.97
C LYS A 253 -8.05 5.62 -25.50
N ARG A 254 -7.21 4.57 -25.47
CA ARG A 254 -7.58 3.23 -24.95
C ARG A 254 -7.21 3.04 -23.49
N LEU A 255 -6.34 3.88 -22.92
CA LEU A 255 -5.72 3.64 -21.62
C LEU A 255 -6.60 3.99 -20.43
N ASN A 256 -7.52 4.96 -20.54
CA ASN A 256 -8.27 5.49 -19.39
C ASN A 256 -9.79 5.28 -19.52
N ARG A 257 -10.22 4.16 -20.10
CA ARG A 257 -11.64 3.85 -20.31
C ARG A 257 -12.14 2.81 -19.34
N PHE A 258 -13.45 2.86 -19.05
CA PHE A 258 -14.16 1.88 -18.24
C PHE A 258 -14.96 0.93 -19.15
N GLU A 259 -14.28 0.27 -20.07
CA GLU A 259 -14.88 -0.59 -21.09
C GLU A 259 -14.59 -2.10 -20.93
N THR A 260 -13.71 -2.47 -19.98
CA THR A 260 -13.44 -3.88 -19.74
C THR A 260 -14.70 -4.62 -19.30
N PRO A 261 -15.04 -5.78 -19.88
CA PRO A 261 -16.10 -6.63 -19.38
C PRO A 261 -15.85 -6.97 -17.92
N ILE A 262 -16.81 -6.65 -17.04
CA ILE A 262 -16.61 -6.72 -15.59
C ILE A 262 -16.16 -8.11 -15.12
N LEU A 263 -16.71 -9.19 -15.71
CA LEU A 263 -16.33 -10.55 -15.37
C LEU A 263 -14.86 -10.85 -15.73
N LYS A 264 -14.33 -10.26 -16.82
CA LYS A 264 -12.93 -10.40 -17.21
C LYS A 264 -12.02 -9.75 -16.16
N GLY A 265 -12.33 -8.51 -15.74
CA GLY A 265 -11.56 -7.81 -14.71
C GLY A 265 -11.64 -8.49 -13.33
N LEU A 266 -12.84 -8.94 -12.92
CA LEU A 266 -13.03 -9.69 -11.68
C LEU A 266 -12.26 -11.00 -11.69
N TYR A 267 -12.35 -11.79 -12.76
CA TYR A 267 -11.56 -13.00 -12.91
C TYR A 267 -10.06 -12.71 -12.86
N GLY A 268 -9.64 -11.62 -13.53
CA GLY A 268 -8.26 -11.16 -13.52
C GLY A 268 -7.73 -10.88 -12.11
N PHE A 269 -8.45 -10.08 -11.33
CA PHE A 269 -8.07 -9.75 -9.96
C PHE A 269 -8.14 -10.93 -8.98
N LEU A 270 -9.06 -11.88 -9.20
CA LEU A 270 -9.24 -12.97 -8.26
C LEU A 270 -8.40 -14.20 -8.61
N PHE A 271 -8.25 -14.51 -9.91
CA PHE A 271 -7.76 -15.83 -10.34
C PHE A 271 -6.64 -15.81 -11.39
N SER A 272 -6.30 -14.67 -12.00
CA SER A 272 -5.23 -14.66 -13.01
C SER A 272 -3.87 -15.01 -12.40
N PRO A 273 -3.00 -15.74 -13.11
CA PRO A 273 -1.68 -16.14 -12.60
C PRO A 273 -0.76 -14.97 -12.23
N GLY A 274 -0.95 -13.81 -12.88
CA GLY A 274 -0.09 -12.64 -12.69
C GLY A 274 -0.65 -11.59 -11.72
N LYS A 275 -1.97 -11.59 -11.45
CA LYS A 275 -2.64 -10.51 -10.72
C LYS A 275 -3.63 -10.98 -9.64
N SER A 276 -3.70 -12.28 -9.36
CA SER A 276 -4.65 -12.84 -8.40
C SER A 276 -4.41 -12.33 -6.98
N ALA A 277 -5.45 -11.75 -6.37
CA ALA A 277 -5.41 -11.38 -4.96
C ALA A 277 -5.15 -12.58 -4.04
N PHE A 278 -5.68 -13.75 -4.36
CA PHE A 278 -5.47 -14.97 -3.58
C PHE A 278 -4.04 -15.50 -3.67
N LEU A 279 -3.39 -15.39 -4.84
CA LEU A 279 -2.00 -15.82 -5.00
C LEU A 279 -1.02 -14.84 -4.34
N PHE A 280 -1.25 -13.54 -4.49
CA PHE A 280 -0.34 -12.52 -3.99
C PHE A 280 -0.65 -12.07 -2.54
N ALA A 281 -1.81 -12.42 -2.00
CA ALA A 281 -2.18 -12.16 -0.60
C ALA A 281 -2.92 -13.38 0.01
N PRO A 282 -2.27 -14.56 0.13
CA PRO A 282 -2.93 -15.78 0.62
C PRO A 282 -3.69 -15.61 1.95
N PRO A 283 -3.25 -14.74 2.89
CA PRO A 283 -3.98 -14.51 4.15
C PRO A 283 -5.43 -14.03 4.00
N ILE A 284 -5.81 -13.44 2.85
CA ILE A 284 -7.19 -12.97 2.66
C ILE A 284 -8.21 -14.12 2.71
N ILE A 285 -7.79 -15.37 2.45
CA ILE A 285 -8.65 -16.55 2.58
C ILE A 285 -9.19 -16.67 4.01
N LEU A 286 -8.30 -16.54 5.01
CA LEU A 286 -8.72 -16.53 6.41
C LEU A 286 -9.44 -15.23 6.80
N ALA A 287 -9.03 -14.10 6.23
CA ALA A 287 -9.69 -12.83 6.48
C ALA A 287 -11.17 -12.87 6.07
N LEU A 288 -11.48 -13.43 4.91
CA LEU A 288 -12.86 -13.60 4.44
C LEU A 288 -13.71 -14.44 5.41
N ILE A 289 -13.15 -15.52 5.95
CA ILE A 289 -13.84 -16.37 6.95
C ILE A 289 -14.19 -15.56 8.21
N GLY A 290 -13.33 -14.60 8.59
CA GLY A 290 -13.52 -13.80 9.80
C GLY A 290 -14.48 -12.64 9.68
N LEU A 291 -14.88 -12.23 8.47
CA LEU A 291 -15.76 -11.07 8.26
C LEU A 291 -17.10 -11.20 8.98
N GLY A 292 -17.70 -12.38 9.02
CA GLY A 292 -18.94 -12.62 9.75
C GLY A 292 -18.80 -12.42 11.26
N ALA A 293 -17.67 -12.80 11.85
CA ALA A 293 -17.38 -12.55 13.26
C ALA A 293 -17.04 -11.07 13.51
N LEU A 294 -16.33 -10.41 12.58
CA LEU A 294 -16.07 -8.97 12.64
C LEU A 294 -17.37 -8.18 12.58
N TRP A 295 -18.31 -8.56 11.70
CA TRP A 295 -19.63 -7.94 11.58
C TRP A 295 -20.44 -7.99 12.88
N ARG A 296 -20.41 -9.14 13.57
CA ARG A 296 -21.08 -9.28 14.86
C ARG A 296 -20.44 -8.46 15.98
N ARG A 297 -19.14 -8.14 15.85
CA ARG A 297 -18.38 -7.40 16.84
C ARG A 297 -18.42 -5.89 16.63
N ASP A 298 -18.21 -5.45 15.40
CA ASP A 298 -18.22 -4.04 15.01
C ASP A 298 -18.68 -3.89 13.56
N ARG A 299 -19.93 -3.44 13.38
CA ARG A 299 -20.54 -3.27 12.05
C ARG A 299 -19.83 -2.21 11.21
N GLY A 300 -19.35 -1.12 11.84
CA GLY A 300 -18.64 -0.06 11.14
C GLY A 300 -17.32 -0.57 10.54
N LEU A 301 -16.51 -1.27 11.34
CA LEU A 301 -15.26 -1.88 10.85
C LEU A 301 -15.51 -2.95 9.79
N ALA A 302 -16.50 -3.81 10.01
CA ALA A 302 -16.87 -4.81 9.01
C ALA A 302 -17.34 -4.17 7.71
N THR A 303 -18.08 -3.06 7.78
CA THR A 303 -18.49 -2.28 6.60
C THR A 303 -17.28 -1.83 5.79
N ILE A 304 -16.25 -1.26 6.43
CA ILE A 304 -15.02 -0.86 5.74
C ILE A 304 -14.31 -2.09 5.15
N ALA A 305 -14.16 -3.15 5.94
CA ALA A 305 -13.44 -4.36 5.53
C ALA A 305 -14.12 -5.08 4.35
N ILE A 306 -15.41 -4.91 4.16
CA ILE A 306 -16.20 -5.51 3.08
C ILE A 306 -16.35 -4.55 1.91
N LEU A 307 -16.89 -3.34 2.16
CA LEU A 307 -17.30 -2.45 1.08
C LEU A 307 -16.13 -1.79 0.36
N LEU A 308 -15.03 -1.45 1.06
CA LEU A 308 -13.92 -0.79 0.38
C LEU A 308 -13.19 -1.72 -0.60
N PRO A 309 -12.84 -2.97 -0.24
CA PRO A 309 -12.31 -3.92 -1.21
C PRO A 309 -13.26 -4.22 -2.37
N LEU A 310 -14.54 -4.40 -2.09
CA LEU A 310 -15.54 -4.64 -3.14
C LEU A 310 -15.67 -3.45 -4.08
N ALA A 311 -15.83 -2.23 -3.55
CA ALA A 311 -15.96 -1.03 -4.37
C ALA A 311 -14.73 -0.81 -5.27
N ASN A 312 -13.50 -0.98 -4.72
CA ASN A 312 -12.28 -0.90 -5.53
C ASN A 312 -12.21 -2.03 -6.56
N LEU A 313 -12.54 -3.26 -6.17
CA LEU A 313 -12.55 -4.41 -7.08
C LEU A 313 -13.49 -4.19 -8.26
N PHE A 314 -14.74 -3.79 -8.00
CA PHE A 314 -15.72 -3.55 -9.07
C PHE A 314 -15.36 -2.34 -9.92
N PHE A 315 -14.88 -1.26 -9.31
CA PHE A 315 -14.46 -0.06 -10.03
C PHE A 315 -13.30 -0.37 -10.99
N PHE A 316 -12.21 -0.96 -10.49
CA PHE A 316 -11.06 -1.26 -11.32
C PHE A 316 -11.25 -2.47 -12.25
N ALA A 317 -12.17 -3.39 -11.97
CA ALA A 317 -12.51 -4.46 -12.90
C ALA A 317 -13.09 -3.95 -14.23
N LYS A 318 -13.70 -2.75 -14.22
CA LYS A 318 -14.20 -2.08 -15.43
C LYS A 318 -13.13 -1.28 -16.16
N TYR A 319 -12.01 -0.96 -15.47
CA TYR A 319 -10.96 -0.12 -16.03
C TYR A 319 -10.19 -0.84 -17.12
N SER A 320 -9.83 -0.14 -18.20
CA SER A 320 -9.15 -0.73 -19.36
C SER A 320 -7.78 -1.31 -19.03
N GLN A 321 -7.10 -0.72 -18.04
CA GLN A 321 -5.82 -1.19 -17.50
C GLN A 321 -5.98 -1.78 -16.10
N TRP A 322 -7.00 -2.62 -15.92
CA TRP A 322 -7.30 -3.26 -14.63
C TRP A 322 -6.09 -3.99 -14.03
N GLU A 323 -5.22 -4.52 -14.85
CA GLU A 323 -3.99 -5.23 -14.45
C GLU A 323 -2.96 -4.33 -13.75
N GLY A 324 -3.10 -3.00 -13.86
CA GLY A 324 -2.24 -2.02 -13.18
C GLY A 324 -0.88 -1.80 -13.83
N GLY A 325 -0.69 -2.26 -15.08
CA GLY A 325 0.57 -2.15 -15.80
C GLY A 325 1.69 -2.99 -15.17
N TYR A 326 2.93 -2.53 -15.31
CA TYR A 326 4.11 -3.19 -14.76
C TYR A 326 4.16 -3.06 -13.24
N CYS A 327 3.60 -4.03 -12.54
CA CYS A 327 3.53 -4.06 -11.08
C CYS A 327 3.30 -5.48 -10.57
N VAL A 328 3.56 -5.71 -9.28
CA VAL A 328 3.35 -6.98 -8.62
C VAL A 328 1.91 -7.12 -8.13
N GLY A 329 1.27 -8.24 -8.49
CA GLY A 329 -0.06 -8.59 -7.99
C GLY A 329 -1.18 -7.59 -8.35
N PRO A 330 -2.25 -7.56 -7.58
CA PRO A 330 -3.45 -6.78 -7.86
C PRO A 330 -3.34 -5.34 -7.35
N ARG A 331 -2.45 -4.54 -7.94
CA ARG A 331 -2.03 -3.20 -7.51
C ARG A 331 -3.16 -2.33 -6.98
N TYR A 332 -4.20 -2.13 -7.78
CA TYR A 332 -5.24 -1.14 -7.47
C TYR A 332 -6.09 -1.47 -6.24
N VAL A 333 -6.15 -2.72 -5.84
CA VAL A 333 -6.92 -3.14 -4.67
C VAL A 333 -6.07 -3.28 -3.40
N VAL A 334 -4.74 -3.16 -3.50
CA VAL A 334 -3.81 -3.31 -2.36
C VAL A 334 -4.19 -2.44 -1.16
N PRO A 335 -4.48 -1.12 -1.29
CA PRO A 335 -4.84 -0.29 -0.13
C PRO A 335 -6.11 -0.78 0.59
N ALA A 336 -7.06 -1.31 -0.17
CA ALA A 336 -8.31 -1.83 0.37
C ALA A 336 -8.15 -3.25 0.96
N LEU A 337 -7.27 -4.09 0.40
CA LEU A 337 -6.96 -5.42 0.93
C LEU A 337 -6.39 -5.37 2.35
N VAL A 338 -5.67 -4.30 2.70
CA VAL A 338 -5.18 -4.10 4.07
C VAL A 338 -6.34 -4.08 5.07
N LEU A 339 -7.44 -3.42 4.73
CA LEU A 339 -8.63 -3.38 5.60
C LEU A 339 -9.44 -4.69 5.56
N LEU A 340 -9.46 -5.40 4.43
CA LEU A 340 -10.04 -6.76 4.38
C LEU A 340 -9.37 -7.69 5.40
N CYS A 341 -8.06 -7.54 5.60
CA CYS A 341 -7.30 -8.34 6.58
C CYS A 341 -7.75 -8.14 8.03
N LEU A 342 -8.60 -7.15 8.36
CA LEU A 342 -9.21 -7.02 9.69
C LEU A 342 -10.00 -8.28 10.10
N GLY A 343 -10.53 -9.03 9.15
CA GLY A 343 -11.16 -10.33 9.40
C GLY A 343 -10.21 -11.37 10.01
N LEU A 344 -8.88 -11.21 9.89
CA LEU A 344 -7.90 -12.11 10.54
C LEU A 344 -8.01 -12.05 12.07
N GLY A 345 -8.28 -10.89 12.66
CA GLY A 345 -8.35 -10.73 14.11
C GLY A 345 -9.31 -11.72 14.78
N PRO A 346 -10.60 -11.73 14.42
CA PRO A 346 -11.57 -12.65 15.02
C PRO A 346 -11.28 -14.14 14.77
N VAL A 347 -10.78 -14.49 13.58
CA VAL A 347 -10.43 -15.89 13.26
C VAL A 347 -9.27 -16.37 14.11
N LEU A 348 -8.24 -15.55 14.27
CA LEU A 348 -7.04 -15.90 15.01
C LEU A 348 -7.26 -15.86 16.52
N ALA A 349 -8.17 -15.01 17.01
CA ALA A 349 -8.53 -14.94 18.43
C ALA A 349 -9.09 -16.27 18.94
N ASN A 350 -9.87 -16.96 18.11
CA ASN A 350 -10.53 -18.22 18.46
C ASN A 350 -9.96 -19.43 17.70
N ALA A 351 -8.68 -19.35 17.27
CA ALA A 351 -8.08 -20.33 16.39
C ALA A 351 -7.81 -21.67 17.09
N GLY A 352 -8.51 -22.73 16.66
CA GLY A 352 -8.14 -24.10 16.95
C GLY A 352 -6.84 -24.52 16.23
N ALA A 353 -6.34 -25.72 16.53
CA ALA A 353 -5.06 -26.20 15.98
C ALA A 353 -4.98 -26.12 14.44
N ARG A 354 -6.04 -26.48 13.73
CA ARG A 354 -6.10 -26.45 12.26
C ARG A 354 -5.92 -25.04 11.71
N ILE A 355 -6.59 -24.04 12.29
CA ILE A 355 -6.49 -22.64 11.87
C ILE A 355 -5.10 -22.08 12.17
N LYS A 356 -4.49 -22.43 13.31
CA LYS A 356 -3.12 -22.04 13.65
C LYS A 356 -2.12 -22.57 12.61
N VAL A 357 -2.21 -23.85 12.26
CA VAL A 357 -1.36 -24.47 11.24
C VAL A 357 -1.58 -23.78 9.89
N LEU A 358 -2.84 -23.62 9.46
CA LEU A 358 -3.18 -22.93 8.21
C LEU A 358 -2.65 -21.49 8.18
N SER A 359 -2.72 -20.78 9.30
CA SER A 359 -2.19 -19.40 9.40
C SER A 359 -0.69 -19.34 9.17
N VAL A 360 0.07 -20.29 9.73
CA VAL A 360 1.52 -20.38 9.51
C VAL A 360 1.82 -20.74 8.06
N VAL A 361 1.08 -21.69 7.48
CA VAL A 361 1.26 -22.08 6.06
C VAL A 361 0.99 -20.88 5.14
N LEU A 362 -0.11 -20.14 5.34
CA LEU A 362 -0.44 -18.97 4.53
C LEU A 362 0.54 -17.81 4.74
N LEU A 363 1.05 -17.62 5.96
CA LEU A 363 2.10 -16.65 6.25
C LEU A 363 3.39 -16.98 5.48
N VAL A 364 3.86 -18.23 5.58
CA VAL A 364 5.09 -18.66 4.90
C VAL A 364 4.92 -18.60 3.39
N ALA A 365 3.82 -19.14 2.86
CA ALA A 365 3.54 -19.10 1.42
C ALA A 365 3.49 -17.65 0.89
N GLY A 366 2.76 -16.76 1.56
CA GLY A 366 2.68 -15.36 1.18
C GLY A 366 4.02 -14.63 1.30
N ALA A 367 4.79 -14.87 2.37
CA ALA A 367 6.12 -14.28 2.55
C ALA A 367 7.09 -14.74 1.44
N LEU A 368 7.04 -16.01 1.03
CA LEU A 368 7.81 -16.51 -0.11
C LEU A 368 7.40 -15.81 -1.41
N VAL A 369 6.09 -15.67 -1.68
CA VAL A 369 5.60 -14.94 -2.86
C VAL A 369 6.11 -13.50 -2.87
N GLN A 370 6.02 -12.79 -1.76
CA GLN A 370 6.50 -11.41 -1.66
C GLN A 370 8.03 -11.33 -1.76
N GLY A 371 8.75 -12.25 -1.14
CA GLY A 371 10.21 -12.34 -1.22
C GLY A 371 10.70 -12.60 -2.65
N ILE A 372 10.07 -13.51 -3.38
CA ILE A 372 10.35 -13.77 -4.80
C ILE A 372 10.04 -12.53 -5.64
N SER A 373 8.89 -11.89 -5.41
CA SER A 373 8.49 -10.66 -6.12
C SER A 373 9.47 -9.50 -5.88
N LEU A 374 10.06 -9.42 -4.70
CA LEU A 374 11.12 -8.48 -4.40
C LEU A 374 12.46 -8.86 -5.02
N ALA A 375 12.82 -10.13 -5.04
CA ALA A 375 14.09 -10.61 -5.55
C ALA A 375 14.17 -10.60 -7.08
N THR A 376 13.02 -10.64 -7.78
CA THR A 376 12.96 -10.69 -9.25
C THR A 376 12.58 -9.34 -9.84
N SER A 377 13.08 -9.03 -11.03
CA SER A 377 12.60 -7.89 -11.81
C SER A 377 11.33 -8.30 -12.56
N PHE A 378 10.21 -7.65 -12.26
CA PHE A 378 8.98 -7.84 -13.04
C PHE A 378 9.03 -7.14 -14.42
N MET A 379 10.15 -6.48 -14.77
CA MET A 379 10.34 -5.75 -16.03
C MET A 379 11.12 -6.53 -17.09
N GLU A 380 12.02 -7.44 -16.69
CA GLU A 380 13.07 -7.91 -17.60
C GLU A 380 12.66 -8.96 -18.63
N ASP A 381 11.80 -9.92 -18.24
CA ASP A 381 11.35 -10.96 -19.17
C ASP A 381 9.86 -10.86 -19.51
N GLN A 382 9.21 -9.82 -19.01
CA GLN A 382 7.76 -9.83 -18.91
C GLN A 382 7.07 -9.03 -20.00
N ALA A 383 7.76 -8.10 -20.66
CA ALA A 383 7.17 -7.31 -21.72
C ALA A 383 7.69 -7.72 -23.07
N PRO A 384 6.97 -8.53 -23.85
CA PRO A 384 7.17 -8.54 -25.27
C PRO A 384 6.95 -7.09 -25.75
N ARG A 385 7.98 -6.48 -26.30
CA ARG A 385 7.89 -5.12 -26.87
C ARG A 385 6.68 -5.07 -27.80
N GLY A 386 5.71 -4.20 -27.49
CA GLY A 386 4.50 -4.00 -28.30
C GLY A 386 3.18 -4.57 -27.75
N HIS A 387 3.16 -5.29 -26.63
CA HIS A 387 1.92 -5.85 -26.07
C HIS A 387 1.41 -5.15 -24.79
N TYR A 388 1.84 -3.92 -24.54
CA TYR A 388 1.47 -3.13 -23.35
C TYR A 388 -0.04 -2.95 -23.17
N TYR A 389 -0.82 -3.05 -24.25
CA TYR A 389 -2.27 -2.75 -24.26
C TYR A 389 -3.16 -4.00 -24.28
N ASP A 390 -2.59 -5.19 -24.19
CA ASP A 390 -3.35 -6.45 -24.18
C ASP A 390 -3.31 -7.06 -22.77
N ALA A 391 -4.42 -6.95 -22.03
CA ALA A 391 -4.58 -7.56 -20.71
C ALA A 391 -4.39 -9.10 -20.69
N ASN A 392 -4.34 -9.75 -21.86
CA ASN A 392 -4.08 -11.17 -21.97
C ASN A 392 -2.64 -11.55 -21.57
N TRP A 393 -1.71 -10.59 -21.54
CA TRP A 393 -0.36 -10.82 -21.08
C TRP A 393 -0.29 -11.35 -19.63
N THR A 394 -1.26 -11.01 -18.77
CA THR A 394 -1.33 -11.50 -17.38
C THR A 394 -1.50 -13.01 -17.26
N TYR A 395 -1.89 -13.68 -18.33
CA TYR A 395 -2.02 -15.15 -18.41
C TYR A 395 -0.77 -15.83 -18.96
N ARG A 396 0.22 -15.06 -19.45
CA ARG A 396 1.47 -15.64 -19.94
C ARG A 396 2.36 -16.06 -18.78
N LEU A 397 3.13 -17.12 -18.99
CA LEU A 397 3.99 -17.69 -17.94
C LEU A 397 4.98 -16.65 -17.40
N GLY A 398 5.59 -15.81 -18.26
CA GLY A 398 6.54 -14.77 -17.87
C GLY A 398 5.99 -13.73 -16.89
N TYR A 399 4.68 -13.49 -16.89
CA TYR A 399 4.00 -12.55 -15.99
C TYR A 399 3.37 -13.21 -14.77
N SER A 400 3.37 -14.54 -14.74
CA SER A 400 2.81 -15.30 -13.64
C SER A 400 3.78 -15.40 -12.46
N LEU A 401 3.26 -15.79 -11.31
CA LEU A 401 4.09 -16.16 -10.18
C LEU A 401 5.09 -17.26 -10.54
N ALA A 402 4.70 -18.23 -11.39
CA ALA A 402 5.60 -19.27 -11.86
C ALA A 402 6.76 -18.71 -12.70
N GLY A 403 6.51 -17.69 -13.53
CA GLY A 403 7.57 -16.97 -14.24
C GLY A 403 8.55 -16.27 -13.31
N GLN A 404 8.04 -15.62 -12.25
CA GLN A 404 8.90 -14.99 -11.23
C GLN A 404 9.74 -16.02 -10.46
N VAL A 405 9.17 -17.18 -10.13
CA VAL A 405 9.91 -18.32 -9.53
C VAL A 405 11.00 -18.82 -10.49
N HIS A 406 10.70 -18.98 -11.77
CA HIS A 406 11.68 -19.38 -12.78
C HIS A 406 12.84 -18.36 -12.87
N LEU A 407 12.55 -17.06 -12.93
CA LEU A 407 13.55 -16.00 -12.90
C LEU A 407 14.41 -16.02 -11.64
N PHE A 408 13.78 -16.22 -10.48
CA PHE A 408 14.50 -16.31 -9.21
C PHE A 408 15.56 -17.42 -9.23
N PHE A 409 15.21 -18.64 -9.69
CA PHE A 409 16.18 -19.72 -9.80
C PHE A 409 17.22 -19.49 -10.89
N LYS A 410 16.85 -18.90 -12.02
CA LYS A 410 17.78 -18.46 -13.07
C LYS A 410 18.83 -17.49 -12.49
N TYR A 411 18.40 -16.56 -11.64
CA TYR A 411 19.29 -15.61 -10.98
C TYR A 411 20.22 -16.26 -9.95
N LEU A 412 19.73 -17.23 -9.18
CA LEU A 412 20.54 -17.97 -8.23
C LEU A 412 21.61 -18.83 -8.90
N SER A 413 21.34 -19.38 -10.08
CA SER A 413 22.23 -20.27 -10.82
C SER A 413 23.23 -19.53 -11.70
N SER A 414 23.11 -18.22 -11.88
CA SER A 414 24.00 -17.46 -12.76
C SER A 414 25.29 -17.03 -12.09
N THR A 415 26.39 -17.17 -12.82
CA THR A 415 27.71 -16.69 -12.42
C THR A 415 27.96 -15.23 -12.77
N GLU A 416 27.08 -14.60 -13.58
CA GLU A 416 27.21 -13.20 -14.01
C GLU A 416 26.04 -12.33 -13.48
N PRO A 417 26.07 -11.89 -12.22
CA PRO A 417 24.99 -11.07 -11.63
C PRO A 417 24.68 -9.79 -12.42
N ALA A 418 25.68 -9.23 -13.10
CA ALA A 418 25.54 -7.98 -13.86
C ALA A 418 24.65 -8.12 -15.12
N ARG A 419 24.59 -9.31 -15.73
CA ARG A 419 23.72 -9.59 -16.89
C ARG A 419 22.30 -9.97 -16.51
N LEU A 420 22.07 -10.24 -15.23
CA LEU A 420 20.81 -10.78 -14.77
C LEU A 420 19.81 -9.71 -14.31
N GLY A 421 20.16 -8.42 -14.44
CA GLY A 421 19.29 -7.37 -13.97
C GLY A 421 18.83 -7.58 -12.53
N LEU A 422 19.54 -8.40 -11.78
CA LEU A 422 19.34 -8.57 -10.35
C LEU A 422 19.50 -7.20 -9.73
N GLY A 423 18.39 -6.52 -9.76
CA GLY A 423 18.11 -5.35 -9.03
C GLY A 423 19.32 -4.62 -8.48
N TRP A 424 20.00 -3.89 -9.32
CA TRP A 424 20.93 -2.87 -8.87
C TRP A 424 20.26 -1.87 -7.93
N ASP A 425 18.93 -1.86 -7.90
CA ASP A 425 18.04 -1.14 -7.01
C ASP A 425 17.94 -1.74 -5.59
N ARG A 426 18.63 -2.86 -5.31
CA ARG A 426 18.70 -3.41 -3.95
C ARG A 426 19.80 -2.72 -3.16
N TRP A 427 19.46 -2.20 -1.99
CA TRP A 427 20.39 -1.46 -1.14
C TRP A 427 21.72 -2.21 -0.90
N PHE A 428 21.69 -3.53 -0.71
CA PHE A 428 22.88 -4.32 -0.48
C PHE A 428 23.74 -4.48 -1.75
N VAL A 429 23.13 -4.53 -2.94
CA VAL A 429 23.84 -4.56 -4.22
C VAL A 429 24.44 -3.18 -4.50
N PHE A 430 23.69 -2.11 -4.21
CA PHE A 430 24.16 -0.74 -4.30
C PHE A 430 25.37 -0.50 -3.40
N LEU A 431 25.30 -0.92 -2.13
CA LEU A 431 26.41 -0.79 -1.18
C LEU A 431 27.62 -1.62 -1.62
N ALA A 432 27.41 -2.82 -2.21
CA ALA A 432 28.50 -3.63 -2.75
C ALA A 432 29.20 -2.95 -3.94
N LYS A 433 28.46 -2.27 -4.83
CA LYS A 433 29.00 -1.45 -5.90
C LYS A 433 29.81 -0.27 -5.37
N GLY A 434 29.32 0.39 -4.30
CA GLY A 434 30.01 1.48 -3.62
C GLY A 434 31.27 1.05 -2.83
N GLY A 435 31.77 -0.19 -3.02
CA GLY A 435 33.00 -0.70 -2.42
C GLY A 435 32.85 -1.27 -1.01
N ILE A 436 31.64 -1.42 -0.48
CA ILE A 436 31.41 -2.07 0.80
C ILE A 436 31.64 -3.58 0.65
N SER A 437 32.49 -4.14 1.52
CA SER A 437 32.85 -5.55 1.47
C SER A 437 31.65 -6.47 1.66
N ARG A 438 31.65 -7.63 0.99
CA ARG A 438 30.60 -8.66 1.17
C ARG A 438 30.46 -9.10 2.62
N ALA A 439 31.56 -9.12 3.38
CA ALA A 439 31.56 -9.45 4.80
C ALA A 439 30.79 -8.38 5.61
N THR A 440 31.05 -7.09 5.36
CA THR A 440 30.31 -5.99 6.01
C THR A 440 28.83 -6.04 5.68
N LEU A 441 28.46 -6.33 4.44
CA LEU A 441 27.04 -6.49 4.04
C LEU A 441 26.40 -7.67 4.75
N ALA A 442 27.07 -8.81 4.84
CA ALA A 442 26.58 -9.97 5.57
C ALA A 442 26.36 -9.65 7.06
N VAL A 443 27.28 -8.92 7.69
CA VAL A 443 27.13 -8.44 9.07
C VAL A 443 25.93 -7.51 9.22
N LEU A 444 25.74 -6.56 8.31
CA LEU A 444 24.57 -5.64 8.32
C LEU A 444 23.25 -6.40 8.20
N VAL A 445 23.16 -7.34 7.26
CA VAL A 445 21.96 -8.18 7.09
C VAL A 445 21.71 -9.04 8.33
N ALA A 446 22.77 -9.64 8.90
CA ALA A 446 22.67 -10.43 10.12
C ALA A 446 22.24 -9.58 11.32
N ALA A 447 22.77 -8.36 11.47
CA ALA A 447 22.37 -7.42 12.51
C ALA A 447 20.90 -6.98 12.39
N MET A 448 20.43 -6.71 11.16
CA MET A 448 19.02 -6.40 10.90
C MET A 448 18.10 -7.58 11.23
N ALA A 449 18.50 -8.80 10.83
CA ALA A 449 17.75 -10.01 11.12
C ALA A 449 17.73 -10.30 12.64
N ALA A 450 18.85 -10.10 13.33
CA ALA A 450 18.93 -10.24 14.78
C ALA A 450 18.07 -9.19 15.50
N GLY A 451 18.12 -7.93 15.08
CA GLY A 451 17.28 -6.85 15.62
C GLY A 451 15.79 -7.14 15.44
N PHE A 452 15.38 -7.65 14.27
CA PHE A 452 14.03 -8.11 14.03
C PHE A 452 13.66 -9.28 14.94
N GLY A 453 14.52 -10.28 15.06
CA GLY A 453 14.32 -11.44 15.95
C GLY A 453 14.17 -11.03 17.42
N ILE A 454 15.02 -10.12 17.92
CA ILE A 454 14.93 -9.58 19.29
C ILE A 454 13.60 -8.85 19.49
N SER A 455 13.17 -8.04 18.52
CA SER A 455 11.88 -7.32 18.58
C SER A 455 10.70 -8.30 18.64
N VAL A 456 10.72 -9.35 17.82
CA VAL A 456 9.68 -10.41 17.83
C VAL A 456 9.66 -11.15 19.16
N VAL A 457 10.82 -11.52 19.70
CA VAL A 457 10.91 -12.19 21.02
C VAL A 457 10.47 -11.26 22.13
N GLY A 458 10.81 -9.97 22.09
CA GLY A 458 10.35 -8.96 23.06
C GLY A 458 8.83 -8.84 23.06
N LEU A 459 8.22 -8.72 21.89
CA LEU A 459 6.77 -8.68 21.72
C LEU A 459 6.09 -9.97 22.22
N ALA A 460 6.67 -11.14 21.90
CA ALA A 460 6.14 -12.42 22.38
C ALA A 460 6.19 -12.56 23.90
N LYS A 461 7.28 -12.09 24.55
CA LYS A 461 7.39 -12.06 26.01
C LYS A 461 6.39 -11.10 26.64
N SER A 462 6.20 -9.90 26.08
CA SER A 462 5.20 -8.94 26.54
C SER A 462 3.77 -9.52 26.44
N ALA A 463 3.47 -10.20 25.33
CA ALA A 463 2.19 -10.88 25.14
C ALA A 463 1.96 -12.02 26.15
N ALA A 464 3.02 -12.75 26.52
CA ALA A 464 2.94 -13.80 27.53
C ALA A 464 2.67 -13.23 28.93
N ALA A 465 3.37 -12.16 29.31
CA ALA A 465 3.21 -11.48 30.58
C ALA A 465 1.80 -10.86 30.74
N GLU A 466 1.22 -10.32 29.68
CA GLU A 466 -0.13 -9.77 29.70
C GLU A 466 -1.20 -10.85 29.88
N ASN A 467 -1.04 -12.00 29.21
CA ASN A 467 -1.92 -13.15 29.41
C ASN A 467 -1.87 -13.69 30.84
N GLU A 468 -0.69 -13.73 31.46
CA GLU A 468 -0.53 -14.18 32.87
C GLU A 468 -1.21 -13.20 33.82
N LYS A 469 -1.09 -11.88 33.61
CA LYS A 469 -1.82 -10.87 34.37
C LYS A 469 -3.33 -11.01 34.25
N MET A 470 -3.82 -11.31 33.04
CA MET A 470 -5.25 -11.49 32.77
C MET A 470 -5.78 -12.76 33.43
N SER A 471 -5.03 -13.88 33.40
CA SER A 471 -5.40 -15.12 34.11
C SER A 471 -5.49 -14.91 35.63
N ARG A 472 -4.50 -14.24 36.25
CA ARG A 472 -4.52 -13.91 37.67
C ARG A 472 -5.70 -13.00 38.07
N LYS A 473 -6.10 -12.04 37.20
CA LYS A 473 -7.29 -11.21 37.44
C LYS A 473 -8.59 -12.04 37.45
N ILE A 474 -8.69 -13.01 36.56
CA ILE A 474 -9.87 -13.90 36.50
C ILE A 474 -9.93 -14.81 37.73
N GLU A 475 -8.79 -15.35 38.16
CA GLU A 475 -8.70 -16.18 39.38
C GLU A 475 -9.03 -15.39 40.68
N CYS A 476 -8.68 -14.09 40.72
CA CYS A 476 -9.02 -13.24 41.88
C CYS A 476 -10.49 -12.73 41.88
N SER A 477 -11.22 -12.90 40.77
CA SER A 477 -12.62 -12.47 40.64
C SER A 477 -13.63 -13.62 40.83
N GLN A 478 -13.17 -14.84 41.01
CA GLN A 478 -13.92 -16.02 41.42
C GLN A 478 -13.73 -16.27 42.93
#